data_75c0bcf50b3be0c35132e30197799d83
#
_entry.id   75c0bcf50b3be0c35132e30197799d83
#
_cell.length_a   1.000
_cell.length_b   1.000
_cell.length_c   1.000
_cell.angle_alpha   90.00
_cell.angle_beta   90.00
_cell.angle_gamma   90.00
#
_symmetry.space_group_name_H-M   'P 1'
#
loop_
_entity.id
_entity.type
_entity.pdbx_description
1 polymer ?
#
loop_
_entity_poly.entity_id
_entity_poly.type
_entity_poly.pdbx_seq_one_letter_code
_entity_poly.pdbx_strand_id
1 'polypeptide(L)'
;MTNYELNLSMEELEKRTHKDYLTTKKMLEVDAPEYLALKDGDKKALVHLVKAGNILEKINKQLDNHHNLPFESFLSEEIKKGNKQAELTKILYDAQKGLCAIDRESNIIELAKGVHELAGKGVYPEDLSKDEFHSIIINMLKEGKAEEVKTILNQRSVIERNGNELKATDYVDKFKSDFEAMALELEKAAETSTNTDFNEYLHLQAKALRTADPMLDAYADKKWAELQDTPLEFTITRENYSDELTETVIENDELKQLLAENN
;
A
#
# COMPACT_ATOMS: atom_id res chain seq x y z
N MET A 1 6.24 -4.33 22.87
CA MET A 1 6.53 -3.24 21.89
C MET A 1 7.89 -3.52 21.29
N THR A 2 8.02 -3.54 19.99
CA THR A 2 9.30 -3.70 19.31
C THR A 2 10.14 -2.46 19.60
N ASN A 3 11.35 -2.65 20.13
CA ASN A 3 12.26 -1.54 20.43
C ASN A 3 13.07 -1.27 19.15
N TYR A 4 12.89 -0.12 18.54
CA TYR A 4 13.66 0.33 17.39
C TYR A 4 14.81 1.23 17.83
N GLU A 5 15.93 1.17 17.11
CA GLU A 5 17.03 2.13 17.22
C GLU A 5 17.06 2.99 15.95
N LEU A 6 17.09 4.32 16.13
CA LEU A 6 17.12 5.25 14.99
C LEU A 6 18.49 5.17 14.28
N ASN A 7 18.46 5.11 12.96
CA ASN A 7 19.65 4.82 12.15
C ASN A 7 20.44 6.08 11.76
N LEU A 8 19.77 7.18 11.45
CA LEU A 8 20.42 8.40 10.96
C LEU A 8 20.87 9.30 12.09
N SER A 9 22.06 9.90 11.97
CA SER A 9 22.57 10.94 12.89
C SER A 9 21.74 12.21 12.84
N MET A 10 21.84 13.05 13.87
CA MET A 10 21.17 14.38 13.87
C MET A 10 21.61 15.24 12.67
N GLU A 11 22.90 15.23 12.33
CA GLU A 11 23.44 16.00 11.21
C GLU A 11 22.83 15.55 9.86
N GLU A 12 22.74 14.23 9.64
CA GLU A 12 22.10 13.68 8.43
C GLU A 12 20.62 14.00 8.37
N LEU A 13 19.91 13.90 9.49
CA LEU A 13 18.49 14.23 9.57
C LEU A 13 18.24 15.71 9.28
N GLU A 14 19.02 16.62 9.88
CA GLU A 14 18.91 18.07 9.63
C GLU A 14 19.17 18.40 8.15
N LYS A 15 20.18 17.78 7.53
CA LYS A 15 20.45 17.92 6.09
C LYS A 15 19.29 17.42 5.24
N ARG A 16 18.80 16.18 5.51
CA ARG A 16 17.79 15.51 4.67
C ARG A 16 16.39 16.10 4.84
N THR A 17 16.08 16.69 5.99
CA THR A 17 14.78 17.34 6.23
C THR A 17 14.77 18.83 5.85
N HIS A 18 15.93 19.37 5.43
CA HIS A 18 15.98 20.77 5.02
C HIS A 18 15.16 20.99 3.73
N LYS A 19 14.48 22.14 3.66
CA LYS A 19 13.59 22.51 2.53
C LYS A 19 14.23 22.45 1.15
N ASP A 20 15.55 22.62 1.05
CA ASP A 20 16.28 22.55 -0.22
C ASP A 20 16.54 21.10 -0.65
N TYR A 21 16.46 20.15 0.27
CA TYR A 21 16.69 18.73 0.02
C TYR A 21 15.35 17.95 -0.08
N LEU A 22 14.45 18.17 0.86
CA LEU A 22 13.17 17.50 0.95
C LEU A 22 12.08 18.31 0.24
N THR A 23 11.55 17.78 -0.85
CA THR A 23 10.36 18.34 -1.50
C THR A 23 9.12 17.80 -0.79
N THR A 24 8.48 18.62 0.01
CA THR A 24 7.20 18.24 0.65
C THR A 24 6.06 18.39 -0.37
N LYS A 25 5.02 17.54 -0.22
CA LYS A 25 3.79 17.69 -1.00
C LYS A 25 3.14 19.02 -0.66
N LYS A 26 2.59 19.71 -1.68
CA LYS A 26 1.68 20.83 -1.43
C LYS A 26 0.46 20.30 -0.67
N MET A 27 0.16 20.93 0.46
CA MET A 27 -1.12 20.75 1.14
C MET A 27 -2.19 21.51 0.37
N LEU A 28 -3.38 20.94 0.23
CA LEU A 28 -4.53 21.71 -0.21
C LEU A 28 -4.97 22.61 0.94
N GLU A 29 -4.79 23.91 0.77
CA GLU A 29 -5.20 24.90 1.76
C GLU A 29 -6.66 25.28 1.54
N VAL A 30 -7.39 25.51 2.63
CA VAL A 30 -8.83 25.84 2.56
C VAL A 30 -9.13 27.21 1.92
N ASP A 31 -8.12 28.03 1.72
CA ASP A 31 -8.16 29.30 0.98
C ASP A 31 -7.57 29.19 -0.44
N ALA A 32 -7.11 27.99 -0.86
CA ALA A 32 -6.68 27.77 -2.23
C ALA A 32 -7.80 28.04 -3.23
N PRO A 33 -7.52 28.74 -4.35
CA PRO A 33 -8.55 29.06 -5.36
C PRO A 33 -9.32 27.83 -5.86
N GLU A 34 -8.63 26.71 -6.03
CA GLU A 34 -9.20 25.45 -6.48
C GLU A 34 -10.20 24.89 -5.46
N TYR A 35 -9.89 24.95 -4.16
CA TYR A 35 -10.82 24.54 -3.10
C TYR A 35 -11.99 25.49 -2.99
N LEU A 36 -11.76 26.81 -3.05
CA LEU A 36 -12.82 27.82 -2.97
C LEU A 36 -13.81 27.70 -4.13
N ALA A 37 -13.35 27.29 -5.31
CA ALA A 37 -14.17 27.10 -6.49
C ALA A 37 -15.10 25.86 -6.42
N LEU A 38 -14.85 24.90 -5.53
CA LEU A 38 -15.71 23.74 -5.34
C LEU A 38 -17.07 24.15 -4.78
N LYS A 39 -18.12 23.50 -5.25
CA LYS A 39 -19.45 23.58 -4.65
C LYS A 39 -19.45 22.94 -3.26
N ASP A 40 -20.37 23.33 -2.40
CA ASP A 40 -20.43 22.83 -1.02
C ASP A 40 -20.58 21.30 -0.92
N GLY A 41 -21.30 20.69 -1.87
CA GLY A 41 -21.41 19.24 -1.97
C GLY A 41 -20.07 18.58 -2.27
N ASP A 42 -19.31 19.12 -3.21
CA ASP A 42 -17.98 18.60 -3.58
C ASP A 42 -16.94 18.80 -2.47
N LYS A 43 -17.01 19.90 -1.72
CA LYS A 43 -16.18 20.09 -0.49
C LYS A 43 -16.46 19.00 0.55
N LYS A 44 -17.74 18.62 0.75
CA LYS A 44 -18.13 17.52 1.64
C LYS A 44 -17.64 16.17 1.10
N ALA A 45 -17.81 15.91 -0.18
CA ALA A 45 -17.31 14.71 -0.84
C ALA A 45 -15.79 14.56 -0.66
N LEU A 46 -15.02 15.64 -0.86
CA LEU A 46 -13.56 15.65 -0.69
C LEU A 46 -13.14 15.19 0.72
N VAL A 47 -13.86 15.59 1.77
CA VAL A 47 -13.57 15.13 3.15
C VAL A 47 -13.70 13.60 3.26
N HIS A 48 -14.70 12.99 2.63
CA HIS A 48 -14.89 11.55 2.62
C HIS A 48 -13.83 10.84 1.78
N LEU A 49 -13.45 11.40 0.62
CA LEU A 49 -12.37 10.85 -0.20
C LEU A 49 -11.02 10.87 0.53
N VAL A 50 -10.70 11.94 1.26
CA VAL A 50 -9.49 12.01 2.10
C VAL A 50 -9.51 10.93 3.20
N LYS A 51 -10.66 10.67 3.82
CA LYS A 51 -10.78 9.58 4.82
C LYS A 51 -10.54 8.22 4.19
N ALA A 52 -11.11 7.96 3.03
CA ALA A 52 -10.86 6.71 2.29
C ALA A 52 -9.38 6.56 1.93
N GLY A 53 -8.74 7.63 1.43
CA GLY A 53 -7.31 7.65 1.14
C GLY A 53 -6.42 7.38 2.36
N ASN A 54 -6.78 7.89 3.54
CA ASN A 54 -6.04 7.63 4.78
C ASN A 54 -6.14 6.16 5.23
N ILE A 55 -7.28 5.51 5.00
CA ILE A 55 -7.42 4.06 5.27
C ILE A 55 -6.55 3.27 4.32
N LEU A 56 -6.56 3.62 3.02
CA LEU A 56 -5.70 2.99 2.03
C LEU A 56 -4.22 3.18 2.35
N GLU A 57 -3.79 4.37 2.76
CA GLU A 57 -2.40 4.63 3.14
C GLU A 57 -1.92 3.70 4.27
N LYS A 58 -2.78 3.44 5.25
CA LYS A 58 -2.49 2.48 6.33
C LYS A 58 -2.29 1.06 5.80
N ILE A 59 -3.14 0.61 4.87
CA ILE A 59 -3.00 -0.71 4.23
C ILE A 59 -1.70 -0.76 3.43
N ASN A 60 -1.43 0.26 2.60
CA ASN A 60 -0.21 0.33 1.80
C ASN A 60 1.06 0.27 2.66
N LYS A 61 1.09 0.96 3.80
CA LYS A 61 2.22 0.86 4.75
C LYS A 61 2.45 -0.57 5.24
N GLN A 62 1.38 -1.34 5.50
CA GLN A 62 1.51 -2.74 5.91
C GLN A 62 2.01 -3.63 4.77
N LEU A 63 1.51 -3.40 3.54
CA LEU A 63 1.89 -4.17 2.35
C LEU A 63 3.30 -3.85 1.85
N ASP A 64 3.81 -2.66 2.19
CA ASP A 64 5.18 -2.26 1.85
C ASP A 64 6.20 -2.91 2.79
N ASN A 65 6.01 -2.77 4.11
CA ASN A 65 6.91 -3.36 5.09
C ASN A 65 6.18 -3.61 6.42
N HIS A 66 6.33 -4.80 7.01
CA HIS A 66 5.71 -5.17 8.29
C HIS A 66 6.07 -4.22 9.44
N HIS A 67 7.21 -3.56 9.37
CA HIS A 67 7.70 -2.63 10.39
C HIS A 67 7.14 -1.22 10.26
N ASN A 68 6.51 -0.83 9.15
CA ASN A 68 6.08 0.55 8.94
C ASN A 68 5.14 1.06 10.03
N LEU A 69 4.04 0.39 10.33
CA LEU A 69 3.10 0.84 11.35
C LEU A 69 3.63 0.74 12.80
N PRO A 70 4.33 -0.35 13.20
CA PRO A 70 5.00 -0.41 14.48
C PRO A 70 6.05 0.70 14.67
N PHE A 71 6.84 1.01 13.63
CA PHE A 71 7.83 2.08 13.68
C PHE A 71 7.20 3.46 13.77
N GLU A 72 6.12 3.72 13.03
CA GLU A 72 5.35 4.96 13.14
C GLU A 72 4.82 5.20 14.56
N SER A 73 4.33 4.12 15.20
CA SER A 73 3.90 4.15 16.59
C SER A 73 5.06 4.44 17.54
N PHE A 74 6.21 3.79 17.34
CA PHE A 74 7.44 4.06 18.10
C PHE A 74 7.88 5.53 17.98
N LEU A 75 7.95 6.07 16.77
CA LEU A 75 8.29 7.48 16.55
C LEU A 75 7.34 8.42 17.31
N SER A 76 6.04 8.15 17.26
CA SER A 76 5.03 8.95 17.94
C SER A 76 5.22 8.94 19.48
N GLU A 77 5.62 7.82 20.04
CA GLU A 77 5.93 7.70 21.48
C GLU A 77 7.21 8.45 21.85
N GLU A 78 8.28 8.33 21.05
CA GLU A 78 9.53 9.02 21.27
C GLU A 78 9.38 10.54 21.15
N ILE A 79 8.56 11.03 20.23
CA ILE A 79 8.24 12.46 20.09
C ILE A 79 7.54 12.99 21.34
N LYS A 80 6.60 12.24 21.93
CA LYS A 80 5.93 12.60 23.18
C LYS A 80 6.92 12.74 24.35
N LYS A 81 8.06 12.03 24.30
CA LYS A 81 9.14 12.12 25.28
C LYS A 81 10.12 13.30 25.00
N GLY A 82 9.91 14.04 23.92
CA GLY A 82 10.77 15.17 23.51
C GLY A 82 12.02 14.74 22.73
N ASN A 83 12.01 13.56 22.12
CA ASN A 83 13.15 13.08 21.33
C ASN A 83 13.21 13.80 19.98
N LYS A 84 14.15 14.74 19.83
CA LYS A 84 14.32 15.56 18.63
C LYS A 84 14.73 14.73 17.40
N GLN A 85 15.52 13.68 17.59
CA GLN A 85 15.90 12.79 16.51
C GLN A 85 14.67 12.07 15.93
N ALA A 86 13.74 11.64 16.79
CA ALA A 86 12.49 11.03 16.37
C ALA A 86 11.57 12.02 15.61
N GLU A 87 11.55 13.30 16.00
CA GLU A 87 10.80 14.34 15.27
C GLU A 87 11.30 14.47 13.82
N LEU A 88 12.61 14.61 13.63
CA LEU A 88 13.19 14.73 12.29
C LEU A 88 13.05 13.42 11.49
N THR A 89 13.22 12.26 12.13
CA THR A 89 12.99 10.96 11.51
C THR A 89 11.54 10.83 11.03
N LYS A 90 10.56 11.31 11.81
CA LYS A 90 9.15 11.29 11.43
C LYS A 90 8.86 12.12 10.18
N ILE A 91 9.54 13.27 10.02
CA ILE A 91 9.42 14.11 8.82
C ILE A 91 9.86 13.32 7.57
N LEU A 92 10.99 12.59 7.63
CA LEU A 92 11.45 11.73 6.54
C LEU A 92 10.48 10.56 6.31
N TYR A 93 10.08 9.87 7.37
CA TYR A 93 9.12 8.77 7.30
C TYR A 93 7.82 9.19 6.59
N ASP A 94 7.27 10.36 6.93
CA ASP A 94 6.05 10.86 6.31
C ASP A 94 6.24 11.25 4.84
N ALA A 95 7.41 11.79 4.51
CA ALA A 95 7.72 12.18 3.15
C ALA A 95 7.90 10.97 2.21
N GLN A 96 8.53 9.91 2.69
CA GLN A 96 8.79 8.69 1.91
C GLN A 96 7.75 7.59 2.12
N LYS A 97 6.78 7.79 3.03
CA LYS A 97 5.67 6.88 3.33
C LYS A 97 6.05 5.53 3.95
N GLY A 98 7.26 5.43 4.48
CA GLY A 98 7.77 4.21 5.10
C GLY A 98 9.14 4.42 5.74
N LEU A 99 9.70 3.34 6.28
CA LEU A 99 11.00 3.36 6.96
C LEU A 99 12.20 3.06 6.04
N CYS A 100 11.95 2.58 4.81
CA CYS A 100 12.96 2.41 3.75
C CYS A 100 12.59 3.25 2.53
N ALA A 101 13.57 3.91 1.93
CA ALA A 101 13.39 4.68 0.70
C ALA A 101 14.69 4.80 -0.09
N ILE A 102 14.58 5.29 -1.31
CA ILE A 102 15.72 5.61 -2.17
C ILE A 102 15.86 7.13 -2.23
N ASP A 103 17.05 7.66 -1.95
CA ASP A 103 17.34 9.08 -2.07
C ASP A 103 17.61 9.51 -3.54
N ARG A 104 17.87 10.80 -3.74
CA ARG A 104 18.14 11.35 -5.08
C ARG A 104 19.42 10.81 -5.75
N GLU A 105 20.29 10.19 -4.97
CA GLU A 105 21.56 9.62 -5.41
C GLU A 105 21.47 8.09 -5.56
N SER A 106 20.25 7.54 -5.48
CA SER A 106 19.95 6.11 -5.54
C SER A 106 20.52 5.28 -4.36
N ASN A 107 20.79 5.94 -3.21
CA ASN A 107 21.14 5.22 -2.00
C ASN A 107 19.88 4.81 -1.24
N ILE A 108 19.90 3.61 -0.67
CA ILE A 108 18.84 3.14 0.23
C ILE A 108 18.98 3.85 1.57
N ILE A 109 17.91 4.47 2.04
CA ILE A 109 17.81 5.14 3.33
C ILE A 109 16.90 4.32 4.22
N GLU A 110 17.49 3.76 5.27
CA GLU A 110 16.79 3.02 6.31
C GLU A 110 16.70 3.89 7.57
N LEU A 111 15.51 4.09 8.10
CA LEU A 111 15.28 4.97 9.26
C LEU A 111 15.47 4.25 10.59
N ALA A 112 15.42 2.92 10.60
CA ALA A 112 15.66 2.08 11.78
C ALA A 112 16.82 1.13 11.53
N LYS A 113 17.73 0.95 12.52
CA LYS A 113 18.84 0.03 12.42
C LYS A 113 18.36 -1.42 12.30
N GLY A 114 18.93 -2.16 11.36
CA GLY A 114 18.65 -3.58 11.15
C GLY A 114 17.27 -3.86 10.58
N VAL A 115 16.57 -2.85 10.09
CA VAL A 115 15.34 -3.02 9.33
C VAL A 115 15.61 -2.65 7.88
N HIS A 116 15.46 -3.63 7.01
CA HIS A 116 15.80 -3.53 5.59
C HIS A 116 14.54 -3.60 4.73
N GLU A 117 14.71 -3.29 3.45
CA GLU A 117 13.72 -3.61 2.45
C GLU A 117 13.55 -5.14 2.37
N LEU A 118 12.31 -5.62 2.31
CA LEU A 118 11.99 -7.05 2.30
C LEU A 118 11.76 -7.52 0.87
N ALA A 119 12.33 -8.67 0.49
CA ALA A 119 12.17 -9.25 -0.85
C ALA A 119 10.70 -9.44 -1.24
N GLY A 120 9.86 -9.88 -0.32
CA GLY A 120 8.41 -10.04 -0.49
C GLY A 120 7.61 -8.86 0.04
N LYS A 121 8.24 -7.72 0.35
CA LYS A 121 7.61 -6.58 1.00
C LYS A 121 6.85 -7.00 2.27
N GLY A 122 5.78 -6.30 2.65
CA GLY A 122 4.87 -6.69 3.72
C GLY A 122 3.79 -7.70 3.28
N VAL A 123 3.91 -8.26 2.08
CA VAL A 123 2.97 -9.22 1.50
C VAL A 123 3.31 -10.66 1.88
N TYR A 124 4.60 -10.99 1.97
CA TYR A 124 5.12 -12.31 2.31
C TYR A 124 5.71 -12.34 3.73
N PRO A 125 5.92 -13.55 4.31
CA PRO A 125 6.66 -13.67 5.56
C PRO A 125 8.04 -12.98 5.48
N GLU A 126 8.38 -12.20 6.52
CA GLU A 126 9.60 -11.41 6.58
C GLU A 126 10.88 -12.26 6.46
N ASP A 127 10.83 -13.48 7.00
CA ASP A 127 11.94 -14.44 7.04
C ASP A 127 12.06 -15.31 5.77
N LEU A 128 11.19 -15.09 4.77
CA LEU A 128 11.13 -15.92 3.56
C LEU A 128 12.21 -15.50 2.55
N SER A 129 13.22 -16.35 2.35
CA SER A 129 14.25 -16.15 1.33
C SER A 129 13.75 -16.57 -0.06
N LYS A 130 14.40 -16.06 -1.12
CA LYS A 130 14.11 -16.44 -2.52
C LYS A 130 14.25 -17.94 -2.76
N ASP A 131 15.32 -18.55 -2.27
CA ASP A 131 15.59 -19.99 -2.45
C ASP A 131 14.54 -20.84 -1.73
N GLU A 132 14.14 -20.43 -0.52
CA GLU A 132 13.08 -21.11 0.22
C GLU A 132 11.73 -20.96 -0.49
N PHE A 133 11.39 -19.76 -0.96
CA PHE A 133 10.18 -19.51 -1.73
C PHE A 133 10.10 -20.42 -2.96
N HIS A 134 11.15 -20.46 -3.79
CA HIS A 134 11.21 -21.36 -4.96
C HIS A 134 11.02 -22.81 -4.57
N SER A 135 11.72 -23.27 -3.52
CA SER A 135 11.64 -24.66 -3.04
C SER A 135 10.21 -25.02 -2.60
N ILE A 136 9.54 -24.13 -1.88
CA ILE A 136 8.16 -24.35 -1.43
C ILE A 136 7.21 -24.41 -2.64
N ILE A 137 7.29 -23.47 -3.57
CA ILE A 137 6.42 -23.43 -4.76
C ILE A 137 6.63 -24.67 -5.62
N ILE A 138 7.90 -25.10 -5.87
CA ILE A 138 8.21 -26.33 -6.60
C ILE A 138 7.58 -27.55 -5.93
N ASN A 139 7.73 -27.68 -4.61
CA ASN A 139 7.15 -28.81 -3.87
C ASN A 139 5.63 -28.81 -3.94
N MET A 140 4.98 -27.67 -3.75
CA MET A 140 3.52 -27.55 -3.85
C MET A 140 3.01 -27.93 -5.24
N LEU A 141 3.69 -27.53 -6.32
CA LEU A 141 3.34 -27.92 -7.70
C LEU A 141 3.50 -29.42 -7.92
N LYS A 142 4.60 -30.04 -7.42
CA LYS A 142 4.84 -31.49 -7.50
C LYS A 142 3.81 -32.30 -6.70
N GLU A 143 3.21 -31.71 -5.67
CA GLU A 143 2.13 -32.30 -4.87
C GLU A 143 0.73 -32.08 -5.50
N GLY A 144 0.63 -31.41 -6.64
CA GLY A 144 -0.62 -31.16 -7.35
C GLY A 144 -1.43 -29.97 -6.79
N LYS A 145 -0.80 -29.04 -6.06
CA LYS A 145 -1.42 -27.85 -5.46
C LYS A 145 -1.33 -26.62 -6.37
N ALA A 146 -1.59 -26.80 -7.66
CA ALA A 146 -1.44 -25.72 -8.63
C ALA A 146 -2.39 -24.54 -8.38
N GLU A 147 -3.62 -24.80 -7.94
CA GLU A 147 -4.58 -23.73 -7.66
C GLU A 147 -4.17 -22.89 -6.43
N GLU A 148 -3.62 -23.51 -5.39
CA GLU A 148 -3.05 -22.81 -4.24
C GLU A 148 -1.85 -21.95 -4.66
N VAL A 149 -0.98 -22.48 -5.51
CA VAL A 149 0.15 -21.73 -6.06
C VAL A 149 -0.32 -20.53 -6.88
N LYS A 150 -1.36 -20.67 -7.71
CA LYS A 150 -1.95 -19.54 -8.43
C LYS A 150 -2.43 -18.43 -7.50
N THR A 151 -3.03 -18.79 -6.36
CA THR A 151 -3.47 -17.79 -5.37
C THR A 151 -2.30 -17.15 -4.63
N ILE A 152 -1.20 -17.88 -4.39
CA ILE A 152 0.03 -17.35 -3.80
C ILE A 152 0.71 -16.35 -4.74
N LEU A 153 0.71 -16.61 -6.03
CA LEU A 153 1.29 -15.75 -7.07
C LEU A 153 0.35 -14.60 -7.50
N ASN A 154 -0.85 -14.54 -6.93
CA ASN A 154 -1.81 -13.48 -7.20
C ASN A 154 -1.41 -12.20 -6.47
N GLN A 155 -1.31 -11.09 -7.20
CA GLN A 155 -0.95 -9.76 -6.67
C GLN A 155 -1.97 -9.14 -5.71
N ARG A 156 -3.06 -9.84 -5.39
CA ARG A 156 -4.15 -9.39 -4.51
C ARG A 156 -4.26 -10.21 -3.23
N SER A 157 -3.20 -10.89 -2.84
CA SER A 157 -3.17 -11.77 -1.67
C SER A 157 -2.05 -11.42 -0.72
N VAL A 158 -2.29 -11.59 0.58
CA VAL A 158 -1.25 -11.64 1.61
C VAL A 158 -0.89 -13.10 1.87
N ILE A 159 0.39 -13.40 1.94
CA ILE A 159 0.93 -14.75 2.06
C ILE A 159 1.44 -15.01 3.46
N GLU A 160 1.03 -16.13 4.04
CA GLU A 160 1.42 -16.54 5.39
C GLU A 160 2.02 -17.96 5.36
N ARG A 161 2.86 -18.30 6.34
CA ARG A 161 3.37 -19.67 6.49
C ARG A 161 2.25 -20.60 6.96
N ASN A 162 2.16 -21.77 6.37
CA ASN A 162 1.28 -22.86 6.76
C ASN A 162 2.08 -24.17 6.89
N GLY A 163 2.77 -24.35 8.02
CA GLY A 163 3.74 -25.43 8.18
C GLY A 163 4.92 -25.25 7.21
N ASN A 164 5.14 -26.22 6.34
CA ASN A 164 6.18 -26.21 5.31
C ASN A 164 5.70 -25.59 3.97
N GLU A 165 4.51 -25.05 3.93
CA GLU A 165 3.87 -24.47 2.76
C GLU A 165 3.57 -22.99 2.97
N LEU A 166 3.08 -22.36 1.93
CA LEU A 166 2.53 -21.00 1.96
C LEU A 166 1.01 -21.06 1.74
N LYS A 167 0.31 -20.11 2.35
CA LYS A 167 -1.13 -19.92 2.19
C LYS A 167 -1.42 -18.48 1.84
N ALA A 168 -2.19 -18.28 0.78
CA ALA A 168 -2.69 -16.97 0.38
C ALA A 168 -4.01 -16.64 1.09
N THR A 169 -4.17 -15.37 1.44
CA THR A 169 -5.43 -14.78 1.88
C THR A 169 -5.69 -13.55 1.03
N ASP A 170 -6.83 -13.51 0.31
CA ASP A 170 -7.20 -12.37 -0.54
C ASP A 170 -7.27 -11.08 0.28
N TYR A 171 -6.91 -9.94 -0.33
CA TYR A 171 -6.95 -8.62 0.32
C TYR A 171 -8.34 -8.27 0.85
N VAL A 172 -9.42 -8.68 0.17
CA VAL A 172 -10.79 -8.45 0.61
C VAL A 172 -11.08 -9.14 1.94
N ASP A 173 -10.53 -10.33 2.16
CA ASP A 173 -10.68 -11.04 3.43
C ASP A 173 -9.70 -10.52 4.49
N LYS A 174 -8.45 -10.28 4.12
CA LYS A 174 -7.40 -9.79 5.03
C LYS A 174 -7.71 -8.41 5.60
N PHE A 175 -8.18 -7.49 4.75
CA PHE A 175 -8.47 -6.10 5.10
C PHE A 175 -9.97 -5.79 5.11
N LYS A 176 -10.82 -6.78 5.35
CA LYS A 176 -12.28 -6.69 5.23
C LYS A 176 -12.88 -5.47 5.94
N SER A 177 -12.46 -5.21 7.18
CA SER A 177 -12.96 -4.06 7.95
C SER A 177 -12.52 -2.72 7.39
N ASP A 178 -11.27 -2.64 6.89
CA ASP A 178 -10.73 -1.43 6.31
C ASP A 178 -11.37 -1.15 4.93
N PHE A 179 -11.57 -2.19 4.11
CA PHE A 179 -12.25 -2.06 2.82
C PHE A 179 -13.72 -1.68 2.99
N GLU A 180 -14.43 -2.24 3.98
CA GLU A 180 -15.80 -1.81 4.29
C GLU A 180 -15.84 -0.34 4.74
N ALA A 181 -14.92 0.07 5.60
CA ALA A 181 -14.83 1.48 6.01
C ALA A 181 -14.53 2.43 4.85
N MET A 182 -13.63 2.05 3.92
CA MET A 182 -13.39 2.81 2.70
C MET A 182 -14.62 2.89 1.82
N ALA A 183 -15.29 1.75 1.58
CA ALA A 183 -16.50 1.69 0.75
C ALA A 183 -17.60 2.62 1.29
N LEU A 184 -17.81 2.63 2.61
CA LEU A 184 -18.76 3.53 3.26
C LEU A 184 -18.38 5.01 3.07
N GLU A 185 -17.10 5.35 3.12
CA GLU A 185 -16.67 6.73 2.86
C GLU A 185 -16.83 7.11 1.38
N LEU A 186 -16.61 6.19 0.43
CA LEU A 186 -16.88 6.44 -0.99
C LEU A 186 -18.38 6.63 -1.27
N GLU A 187 -19.26 5.85 -0.64
CA GLU A 187 -20.72 6.02 -0.74
C GLU A 187 -21.17 7.39 -0.21
N LYS A 188 -20.65 7.82 0.94
CA LYS A 188 -20.93 9.17 1.48
C LYS A 188 -20.40 10.29 0.57
N ALA A 189 -19.25 10.09 -0.06
CA ALA A 189 -18.73 11.02 -1.05
C ALA A 189 -19.68 11.11 -2.26
N ALA A 190 -20.16 9.98 -2.76
CA ALA A 190 -21.14 9.91 -3.86
C ALA A 190 -22.45 10.60 -3.52
N GLU A 191 -22.94 10.46 -2.28
CA GLU A 191 -24.19 11.12 -1.81
C GLU A 191 -24.07 12.64 -1.75
N THR A 192 -22.88 13.19 -1.62
CA THR A 192 -22.66 14.63 -1.42
C THR A 192 -22.08 15.33 -2.64
N SER A 193 -21.33 14.65 -3.50
CA SER A 193 -20.77 15.22 -4.72
C SER A 193 -21.86 15.67 -5.71
N THR A 194 -21.57 16.74 -6.45
CA THR A 194 -22.51 17.34 -7.40
C THR A 194 -22.42 16.76 -8.82
N ASN A 195 -21.47 15.87 -9.09
CA ASN A 195 -21.28 15.25 -10.39
C ASN A 195 -21.84 13.83 -10.42
N THR A 196 -22.88 13.60 -11.20
CA THR A 196 -23.60 12.31 -11.26
C THR A 196 -22.73 11.16 -11.77
N ASP A 197 -21.87 11.40 -12.79
CA ASP A 197 -21.01 10.36 -13.35
C ASP A 197 -19.93 9.95 -12.35
N PHE A 198 -19.35 10.92 -11.64
CA PHE A 198 -18.41 10.65 -10.56
C PHE A 198 -19.07 9.88 -9.40
N ASN A 199 -20.32 10.21 -9.06
CA ASN A 199 -21.08 9.49 -8.02
C ASN A 199 -21.29 8.02 -8.40
N GLU A 200 -21.66 7.75 -9.67
CA GLU A 200 -21.80 6.38 -10.17
C GLU A 200 -20.48 5.60 -10.10
N TYR A 201 -19.36 6.23 -10.50
CA TYR A 201 -18.04 5.66 -10.36
C TYR A 201 -17.72 5.29 -8.89
N LEU A 202 -17.96 6.23 -7.94
CA LEU A 202 -17.68 5.97 -6.53
C LEU A 202 -18.52 4.82 -5.96
N HIS A 203 -19.77 4.67 -6.37
CA HIS A 203 -20.62 3.52 -6.00
C HIS A 203 -20.10 2.20 -6.58
N LEU A 204 -19.63 2.18 -7.83
CA LEU A 204 -19.01 1.01 -8.44
C LEU A 204 -17.74 0.63 -7.70
N GLN A 205 -16.90 1.61 -7.38
CA GLN A 205 -15.66 1.38 -6.63
C GLN A 205 -15.92 0.87 -5.20
N ALA A 206 -16.91 1.44 -4.50
CA ALA A 206 -17.32 0.95 -3.19
C ALA A 206 -17.81 -0.50 -3.23
N LYS A 207 -18.55 -0.88 -4.28
CA LYS A 207 -19.00 -2.25 -4.50
C LYS A 207 -17.82 -3.18 -4.79
N ALA A 208 -16.86 -2.76 -5.63
CA ALA A 208 -15.68 -3.54 -5.98
C ALA A 208 -14.81 -3.82 -4.74
N LEU A 209 -14.64 -2.85 -3.83
CA LEU A 209 -13.86 -3.03 -2.59
C LEU A 209 -14.41 -4.11 -1.66
N ARG A 210 -15.70 -4.46 -1.76
CA ARG A 210 -16.35 -5.48 -0.91
C ARG A 210 -16.22 -6.90 -1.44
N THR A 211 -15.65 -7.07 -2.61
CA THR A 211 -15.58 -8.38 -3.27
C THR A 211 -14.22 -8.62 -3.91
N ALA A 212 -13.86 -9.90 -4.11
CA ALA A 212 -12.70 -10.32 -4.88
C ALA A 212 -13.00 -10.42 -6.40
N ASP A 213 -14.19 -10.00 -6.86
CA ASP A 213 -14.59 -10.12 -8.26
C ASP A 213 -13.85 -9.10 -9.14
N PRO A 214 -12.92 -9.53 -10.02
CA PRO A 214 -12.16 -8.63 -10.87
C PRO A 214 -13.02 -7.92 -11.92
N MET A 215 -14.21 -8.44 -12.24
CA MET A 215 -15.13 -7.77 -13.17
C MET A 215 -15.69 -6.49 -12.60
N LEU A 216 -15.89 -6.42 -11.29
CA LEU A 216 -16.36 -5.18 -10.66
C LEU A 216 -15.28 -4.09 -10.68
N ASP A 217 -14.00 -4.45 -10.51
CA ASP A 217 -12.88 -3.51 -10.72
C ASP A 217 -12.89 -2.99 -12.16
N ALA A 218 -12.96 -3.90 -13.14
CA ALA A 218 -12.99 -3.53 -14.56
C ALA A 218 -14.17 -2.61 -14.93
N TYR A 219 -15.34 -2.81 -14.32
CA TYR A 219 -16.48 -1.89 -14.51
C TYR A 219 -16.23 -0.52 -13.87
N ALA A 220 -15.63 -0.47 -12.69
CA ALA A 220 -15.27 0.79 -12.05
C ALA A 220 -14.20 1.54 -12.87
N ASP A 221 -13.16 0.84 -13.33
CA ASP A 221 -12.11 1.40 -14.17
C ASP A 221 -12.65 1.93 -15.50
N LYS A 222 -13.55 1.18 -16.15
CA LYS A 222 -14.24 1.65 -17.35
C LYS A 222 -15.01 2.94 -17.09
N LYS A 223 -15.79 3.00 -16.00
CA LYS A 223 -16.55 4.22 -15.65
C LYS A 223 -15.61 5.38 -15.35
N TRP A 224 -14.49 5.15 -14.64
CA TRP A 224 -13.48 6.17 -14.41
C TRP A 224 -12.88 6.71 -15.72
N ALA A 225 -12.57 5.83 -16.68
CA ALA A 225 -12.03 6.23 -17.98
C ALA A 225 -13.01 7.05 -18.83
N GLU A 226 -14.31 6.97 -18.54
CA GLU A 226 -15.37 7.74 -19.21
C GLU A 226 -15.61 9.11 -18.56
N LEU A 227 -15.05 9.38 -17.36
CA LEU A 227 -15.25 10.64 -16.65
C LEU A 227 -14.60 11.81 -17.40
N GLN A 228 -15.34 12.91 -17.50
CA GLN A 228 -14.86 14.16 -18.09
C GLN A 228 -15.31 15.35 -17.24
N ASP A 229 -14.44 16.36 -17.13
CA ASP A 229 -14.74 17.64 -16.47
C ASP A 229 -15.29 17.48 -15.03
N THR A 230 -14.83 16.48 -14.29
CA THR A 230 -15.23 16.27 -12.91
C THR A 230 -14.51 17.25 -11.97
N PRO A 231 -15.19 17.86 -10.99
CA PRO A 231 -14.57 18.79 -10.04
C PRO A 231 -13.63 18.10 -9.06
N LEU A 232 -13.80 16.79 -8.87
CA LEU A 232 -12.97 15.93 -8.03
C LEU A 232 -12.53 14.70 -8.84
N GLU A 233 -11.36 14.18 -8.48
CA GLU A 233 -10.84 12.93 -8.99
C GLU A 233 -10.38 12.05 -7.83
N PHE A 234 -10.66 10.76 -7.93
CA PHE A 234 -10.22 9.77 -6.96
C PHE A 234 -10.06 8.43 -7.66
N THR A 235 -8.90 7.81 -7.51
CA THR A 235 -8.62 6.46 -8.01
C THR A 235 -8.08 5.59 -6.89
N ILE A 236 -8.40 4.31 -6.94
CA ILE A 236 -7.92 3.31 -5.99
C ILE A 236 -7.69 2.00 -6.74
N THR A 237 -6.57 1.35 -6.48
CA THR A 237 -6.27 0.00 -6.98
C THR A 237 -5.93 -0.91 -5.82
N ARG A 238 -6.19 -2.22 -5.99
CA ARG A 238 -5.88 -3.26 -5.02
C ARG A 238 -4.70 -4.14 -5.44
N GLU A 239 -3.98 -3.74 -6.47
CA GLU A 239 -2.86 -4.50 -7.00
C GLU A 239 -1.58 -4.18 -6.25
N ASN A 240 -0.80 -5.22 -5.94
CA ASN A 240 0.58 -5.06 -5.50
C ASN A 240 1.47 -4.94 -6.74
N TYR A 241 2.25 -3.87 -6.81
CA TYR A 241 3.31 -3.79 -7.80
C TYR A 241 4.44 -4.72 -7.38
N SER A 242 5.13 -5.28 -8.34
CA SER A 242 6.16 -6.30 -8.25
C SER A 242 6.94 -6.37 -6.93
N ASP A 243 7.19 -7.56 -6.47
CA ASP A 243 8.11 -7.89 -5.39
C ASP A 243 9.21 -8.83 -5.93
N GLU A 244 10.36 -8.86 -5.25
CA GLU A 244 11.49 -9.66 -5.71
C GLU A 244 11.23 -11.17 -5.68
N LEU A 245 10.28 -11.66 -4.87
CA LEU A 245 9.97 -13.09 -4.80
C LEU A 245 9.22 -13.54 -6.05
N THR A 246 8.15 -12.82 -6.44
CA THR A 246 7.38 -13.15 -7.63
C THR A 246 8.15 -12.88 -8.93
N GLU A 247 8.98 -11.84 -8.97
CA GLU A 247 9.83 -11.57 -10.13
C GLU A 247 10.81 -12.71 -10.42
N THR A 248 11.40 -13.32 -9.38
CA THR A 248 12.36 -14.41 -9.56
C THR A 248 11.72 -15.72 -10.06
N VAL A 249 10.39 -15.87 -9.98
CA VAL A 249 9.70 -17.04 -10.55
C VAL A 249 9.92 -17.15 -12.06
N ILE A 250 9.94 -16.00 -12.75
CA ILE A 250 10.21 -15.97 -14.20
C ILE A 250 11.68 -16.20 -14.57
N GLU A 251 12.59 -16.18 -13.61
CA GLU A 251 14.01 -16.44 -13.80
C GLU A 251 14.37 -17.92 -13.57
N ASN A 252 13.51 -18.68 -12.88
CA ASN A 252 13.73 -20.09 -12.55
C ASN A 252 13.11 -21.02 -13.60
N ASP A 253 13.95 -21.74 -14.36
CA ASP A 253 13.51 -22.58 -15.47
C ASP A 253 12.67 -23.78 -15.00
N GLU A 254 12.96 -24.40 -13.84
CA GLU A 254 12.14 -25.49 -13.28
C GLU A 254 10.74 -25.00 -12.92
N LEU A 255 10.64 -23.81 -12.29
CA LEU A 255 9.35 -23.21 -11.96
C LEU A 255 8.54 -22.87 -13.20
N LYS A 256 9.15 -22.28 -14.23
CA LYS A 256 8.47 -22.01 -15.51
C LYS A 256 7.90 -23.27 -16.13
N GLN A 257 8.69 -24.34 -16.17
CA GLN A 257 8.25 -25.62 -16.72
C GLN A 257 7.07 -26.19 -15.92
N LEU A 258 7.21 -26.29 -14.59
CA LEU A 258 6.15 -26.80 -13.73
C LEU A 258 4.86 -25.98 -13.81
N LEU A 259 4.95 -24.67 -13.85
CA LEU A 259 3.79 -23.79 -14.02
C LEU A 259 3.11 -24.01 -15.39
N ALA A 260 3.89 -24.21 -16.46
CA ALA A 260 3.34 -24.49 -17.78
C ALA A 260 2.66 -25.86 -17.85
N GLU A 261 3.17 -26.88 -17.14
CA GLU A 261 2.60 -28.22 -17.07
C GLU A 261 1.31 -28.29 -16.23
N ASN A 262 1.08 -27.33 -15.33
CA ASN A 262 -0.06 -27.27 -14.43
C ASN A 262 -1.10 -26.18 -14.79
N ASN A 263 -0.93 -25.50 -15.91
CA ASN A 263 -1.91 -24.59 -16.51
C ASN A 263 -2.71 -25.36 -17.59
#